data_d8fed357e051d90478bf7858b461d209
#
_entry.id   d8fed357e051d90478bf7858b461d209
#
_cell.length_a   1.000
_cell.length_b   1.000
_cell.length_c   1.000
_cell.angle_alpha   90.00
_cell.angle_beta   90.00
_cell.angle_gamma   90.00
#
_symmetry.space_group_name_H-M   'P 1'
#
loop_
_entity.id
_entity.type
_entity.pdbx_description
1 polymer ?
#
loop_
_entity_poly.entity_id
_entity_poly.type
_entity_poly.pdbx_seq_one_letter_code
_entity_poly.pdbx_strand_id
1 'polypeptide(L)'
;MPLFTIASAWSDARPAWPDAPIHRYLPDPSSPLLTAFIAQTYGDDPAQQPIEALLAMLAQRLSAGGLRQFVAEKPLAQRTREEILAILDARVLKPTIIETWSLYESMVDKRAIEAAAAQLPRAQLTFRRWITWDFATSPQSSRPEYAGVRTAILGSLWVVFFTLIFAVPVGIGAAIYLEEYGSDRWLDQLIETNINNLAGVPSIIYGMLGLAVFVRALGPLTSGALFGVGDESTANGRTILSAGLTLGLLILPIIIINAREAIRAVPNAFREASYGLGATKWQTIWHHVLPNALPGILTGSILAISRAFGETAPLIVVGASTAIFVDPNSPFSKFTTLPIQIYQWTSRPQAAFQNLAAAAIIVLLALLLALNAIAIHLRNRYAARY
;
A
#
# COMPACT_ATOMS: atom_id res chain seq x y z
N MET A 1 -0.50 10.99 -17.44
CA MET A 1 0.60 10.07 -17.13
C MET A 1 0.42 8.83 -17.97
N PRO A 2 1.35 8.42 -18.79
CA PRO A 2 1.16 7.22 -19.58
C PRO A 2 1.18 6.02 -18.62
N LEU A 3 0.10 5.28 -18.60
CA LEU A 3 -0.08 4.02 -17.88
C LEU A 3 1.01 2.96 -18.19
N PHE A 4 1.81 3.20 -19.20
CA PHE A 4 2.78 2.26 -19.77
C PHE A 4 4.17 2.25 -19.11
N THR A 5 4.47 3.21 -18.22
CA THR A 5 5.70 3.20 -17.40
C THR A 5 5.62 2.24 -16.20
N ILE A 6 4.54 1.51 -16.11
CA ILE A 6 4.10 0.82 -14.88
C ILE A 6 4.97 -0.38 -14.52
N ALA A 7 5.30 -1.22 -15.47
CA ALA A 7 5.94 -2.51 -15.21
C ALA A 7 7.45 -2.53 -15.52
N SER A 8 7.88 -1.73 -16.47
CA SER A 8 9.28 -1.62 -16.84
C SER A 8 9.51 -0.37 -17.69
N ALA A 9 10.70 0.20 -17.55
CA ALA A 9 11.14 1.32 -18.36
C ALA A 9 12.64 1.20 -18.61
N TRP A 10 13.09 1.63 -19.78
CA TRP A 10 14.48 1.93 -20.01
C TRP A 10 14.81 3.23 -19.31
N SER A 11 15.86 3.25 -18.51
CA SER A 11 16.34 4.45 -17.85
C SER A 11 17.85 4.55 -17.99
N ASP A 12 18.30 5.75 -18.21
CA ASP A 12 19.70 6.07 -18.20
C ASP A 12 20.13 6.29 -16.75
N ALA A 13 20.88 5.35 -16.20
CA ALA A 13 21.13 5.31 -14.78
C ALA A 13 22.45 5.98 -14.36
N ARG A 14 23.42 6.09 -15.26
CA ARG A 14 24.71 6.72 -14.98
C ARG A 14 25.28 7.35 -16.25
N PRO A 15 25.22 8.64 -16.35
CA PRO A 15 26.17 9.30 -17.24
C PRO A 15 27.54 9.17 -16.61
N ALA A 16 28.44 8.66 -17.35
CA ALA A 16 29.80 8.57 -16.90
C ALA A 16 30.50 9.91 -17.06
N TRP A 17 31.45 10.17 -16.22
CA TRP A 17 32.44 11.19 -16.40
C TRP A 17 33.07 11.16 -17.80
N PRO A 18 33.37 12.29 -18.34
CA PRO A 18 33.13 13.67 -17.93
C PRO A 18 32.10 14.42 -18.79
N ASP A 19 31.35 13.74 -19.62
CA ASP A 19 30.66 14.32 -20.76
C ASP A 19 29.32 15.00 -20.42
N ALA A 20 28.82 14.82 -19.22
CA ALA A 20 27.69 15.62 -18.78
C ALA A 20 28.12 16.64 -17.73
N PRO A 21 27.46 17.80 -17.67
CA PRO A 21 27.83 18.83 -16.72
C PRO A 21 27.78 18.28 -15.31
N ILE A 22 28.86 18.36 -14.57
CA ILE A 22 29.01 17.83 -13.21
C ILE A 22 27.89 18.28 -12.29
N HIS A 23 27.30 19.46 -12.48
CA HIS A 23 26.16 19.96 -11.74
C HIS A 23 24.91 19.04 -11.82
N ARG A 24 24.81 18.17 -12.82
CA ARG A 24 23.73 17.17 -12.89
C ARG A 24 23.90 16.00 -11.90
N TYR A 25 25.11 15.81 -11.40
CA TYR A 25 25.47 14.68 -10.55
C TYR A 25 25.73 15.05 -9.09
N LEU A 26 25.92 16.30 -8.80
CA LEU A 26 26.26 16.77 -7.48
C LEU A 26 25.03 17.40 -6.79
N PRO A 27 24.86 17.18 -5.49
CA PRO A 27 23.64 17.61 -4.78
C PRO A 27 23.49 19.11 -4.63
N ASP A 28 24.56 19.89 -4.84
CA ASP A 28 24.54 21.34 -4.73
C ASP A 28 25.37 21.99 -5.83
N PRO A 29 24.74 22.40 -6.94
CA PRO A 29 25.43 23.03 -8.07
C PRO A 29 25.95 24.44 -7.79
N SER A 30 25.54 25.07 -6.70
CA SER A 30 25.92 26.45 -6.37
C SER A 30 27.20 26.57 -5.55
N SER A 31 27.82 25.47 -5.15
CA SER A 31 29.07 25.49 -4.38
C SER A 31 30.23 26.09 -5.22
N PRO A 32 30.94 27.08 -4.70
CA PRO A 32 32.06 27.73 -5.42
C PRO A 32 33.14 26.75 -5.87
N LEU A 33 33.38 25.72 -5.11
CA LEU A 33 34.36 24.67 -5.40
C LEU A 33 33.89 23.69 -6.46
N LEU A 34 32.58 23.43 -6.52
CA LEU A 34 32.02 22.70 -7.63
C LEU A 34 32.17 23.45 -8.93
N THR A 35 31.92 24.74 -8.90
CA THR A 35 32.11 25.64 -10.07
C THR A 35 33.57 25.65 -10.52
N ALA A 36 34.52 25.73 -9.58
CA ALA A 36 35.96 25.64 -9.87
C ALA A 36 36.35 24.26 -10.40
N PHE A 37 35.80 23.19 -9.84
CA PHE A 37 36.04 21.84 -10.32
C PHE A 37 35.43 21.60 -11.71
N ILE A 38 34.22 22.10 -11.97
CA ILE A 38 33.61 22.06 -13.30
C ILE A 38 34.48 22.82 -14.32
N ALA A 39 34.97 23.98 -13.95
CA ALA A 39 35.83 24.78 -14.82
C ALA A 39 37.18 24.11 -15.14
N GLN A 40 37.75 23.37 -14.16
CA GLN A 40 38.99 22.60 -14.35
C GLN A 40 38.83 21.30 -15.10
N THR A 41 37.66 20.64 -14.97
CA THR A 41 37.42 19.29 -15.51
C THR A 41 36.67 19.27 -16.83
N TYR A 42 36.18 20.40 -17.28
CA TYR A 42 35.43 20.49 -18.53
C TYR A 42 36.38 20.27 -19.72
N GLY A 43 36.41 19.05 -20.21
CA GLY A 43 37.26 18.59 -21.31
C GLY A 43 38.30 17.54 -20.96
N ASP A 44 38.63 17.35 -19.68
CA ASP A 44 39.63 16.37 -19.24
C ASP A 44 38.95 15.19 -18.49
N ASP A 45 39.43 14.00 -18.80
CA ASP A 45 38.98 12.77 -18.10
C ASP A 45 39.36 12.87 -16.61
N PRO A 46 38.40 12.72 -15.66
CA PRO A 46 38.71 12.71 -14.22
C PRO A 46 39.73 11.64 -13.85
N ALA A 47 39.78 10.54 -14.62
CA ALA A 47 40.85 9.58 -14.48
C ALA A 47 42.24 10.20 -14.72
N GLN A 48 42.38 11.38 -15.30
CA GLN A 48 43.64 12.09 -15.51
C GLN A 48 43.86 13.22 -14.51
N GLN A 49 42.86 13.60 -13.69
CA GLN A 49 42.99 14.67 -12.71
C GLN A 49 44.00 14.31 -11.61
N PRO A 50 44.73 15.30 -11.06
CA PRO A 50 45.65 15.06 -9.97
C PRO A 50 44.92 14.57 -8.72
N ILE A 51 45.54 13.67 -7.99
CA ILE A 51 44.98 13.07 -6.77
C ILE A 51 44.54 14.13 -5.76
N GLU A 52 45.24 15.24 -5.68
CA GLU A 52 44.96 16.38 -4.79
C GLU A 52 43.59 17.01 -5.08
N ALA A 53 43.21 17.16 -6.35
CA ALA A 53 41.90 17.67 -6.74
C ALA A 53 40.76 16.70 -6.37
N LEU A 54 40.97 15.38 -6.54
CA LEU A 54 40.04 14.36 -6.15
C LEU A 54 39.86 14.28 -4.61
N LEU A 55 40.95 14.43 -3.86
CA LEU A 55 40.93 14.47 -2.40
C LEU A 55 40.20 15.72 -1.86
N ALA A 56 40.44 16.88 -2.47
CA ALA A 56 39.75 18.13 -2.13
C ALA A 56 38.23 17.99 -2.34
N MET A 57 37.84 17.35 -3.42
CA MET A 57 36.43 17.07 -3.71
C MET A 57 35.78 16.11 -2.70
N LEU A 58 36.49 15.05 -2.32
CA LEU A 58 36.03 14.13 -1.27
C LEU A 58 35.87 14.85 0.09
N ALA A 59 36.87 15.64 0.48
CA ALA A 59 36.88 16.38 1.74
C ALA A 59 35.70 17.35 1.88
N GLN A 60 35.22 17.90 0.78
CA GLN A 60 34.13 18.87 0.80
C GLN A 60 32.75 18.25 0.70
N ARG A 61 32.61 17.11 0.03
CA ARG A 61 31.33 16.50 -0.27
C ARG A 61 30.92 15.41 0.70
N LEU A 62 31.88 14.81 1.41
CA LEU A 62 31.55 13.90 2.50
C LEU A 62 31.22 14.68 3.77
N SER A 63 30.20 14.21 4.48
CA SER A 63 29.94 14.71 5.84
C SER A 63 31.17 14.47 6.73
N ALA A 64 31.36 15.33 7.74
CA ALA A 64 32.49 15.20 8.69
C ALA A 64 32.56 13.80 9.33
N GLY A 65 31.43 13.14 9.57
CA GLY A 65 31.36 11.77 10.05
C GLY A 65 31.81 10.73 9.02
N GLY A 66 31.36 10.87 7.78
CA GLY A 66 31.78 9.99 6.68
C GLY A 66 33.27 10.11 6.38
N LEU A 67 33.80 11.33 6.37
CA LEU A 67 35.24 11.55 6.17
C LEU A 67 36.08 10.91 7.28
N ARG A 68 35.66 11.05 8.57
CA ARG A 68 36.34 10.41 9.72
C ARG A 68 36.34 8.89 9.59
N GLN A 69 35.24 8.29 9.16
CA GLN A 69 35.16 6.84 8.96
C GLN A 69 36.16 6.37 7.89
N PHE A 70 36.24 7.04 6.76
CA PHE A 70 37.18 6.70 5.70
C PHE A 70 38.65 6.92 6.09
N VAL A 71 38.95 7.96 6.87
CA VAL A 71 40.30 8.22 7.38
C VAL A 71 40.70 7.19 8.43
N ALA A 72 39.73 6.73 9.26
CA ALA A 72 39.97 5.68 10.25
C ALA A 72 40.27 4.31 9.62
N GLU A 73 39.61 3.98 8.49
CA GLU A 73 39.87 2.73 7.77
C GLU A 73 41.23 2.73 7.06
N LYS A 74 41.54 3.80 6.33
CA LYS A 74 42.82 3.98 5.63
C LYS A 74 43.00 5.48 5.38
N PRO A 75 44.15 6.10 5.78
CA PRO A 75 44.41 7.51 5.52
C PRO A 75 44.29 7.85 4.05
N LEU A 76 43.66 8.97 3.71
CA LEU A 76 43.39 9.37 2.34
C LEU A 76 44.67 9.50 1.49
N ALA A 77 45.79 9.93 2.10
CA ALA A 77 47.07 10.05 1.43
C ALA A 77 47.72 8.71 1.03
N GLN A 78 47.24 7.59 1.62
CA GLN A 78 47.73 6.23 1.33
C GLN A 78 46.82 5.48 0.35
N ARG A 79 45.70 6.07 -0.08
CA ARG A 79 44.77 5.45 -1.02
C ARG A 79 45.28 5.64 -2.45
N THR A 80 45.09 4.60 -3.23
CA THR A 80 45.34 4.66 -4.66
C THR A 80 44.30 5.52 -5.36
N ARG A 81 44.63 6.06 -6.51
CA ARG A 81 43.73 6.86 -7.34
C ARG A 81 42.43 6.12 -7.63
N GLU A 82 42.52 4.81 -7.93
CA GLU A 82 41.38 3.96 -8.23
C GLU A 82 40.45 3.81 -7.04
N GLU A 83 40.99 3.69 -5.82
CA GLU A 83 40.21 3.65 -4.58
C GLU A 83 39.47 4.98 -4.33
N ILE A 84 40.12 6.10 -4.62
CA ILE A 84 39.52 7.44 -4.46
C ILE A 84 38.40 7.63 -5.49
N LEU A 85 38.62 7.25 -6.75
CA LEU A 85 37.60 7.30 -7.80
C LEU A 85 36.40 6.40 -7.46
N ALA A 86 36.64 5.21 -6.95
CA ALA A 86 35.57 4.30 -6.51
C ALA A 86 34.75 4.88 -5.34
N ILE A 87 35.38 5.57 -4.40
CA ILE A 87 34.69 6.26 -3.29
C ILE A 87 33.88 7.44 -3.81
N LEU A 88 34.45 8.23 -4.74
CA LEU A 88 33.73 9.32 -5.39
C LEU A 88 32.50 8.80 -6.13
N ASP A 89 32.64 7.75 -6.90
CA ASP A 89 31.56 7.12 -7.67
C ASP A 89 30.47 6.54 -6.73
N ALA A 90 30.86 5.91 -5.63
CA ALA A 90 29.92 5.28 -4.72
C ALA A 90 29.21 6.26 -3.75
N ARG A 91 29.86 7.33 -3.33
CA ARG A 91 29.41 8.19 -2.23
C ARG A 91 29.12 9.63 -2.59
N VAL A 92 29.83 10.18 -3.55
CA VAL A 92 29.70 11.58 -3.98
C VAL A 92 28.84 11.70 -5.24
N LEU A 93 29.09 10.85 -6.21
CA LEU A 93 28.33 10.83 -7.45
C LEU A 93 27.03 10.03 -7.24
N LYS A 94 25.92 10.69 -7.44
CA LYS A 94 24.62 10.01 -7.46
C LYS A 94 24.22 9.75 -8.90
N PRO A 95 23.86 8.52 -9.25
CA PRO A 95 23.29 8.25 -10.56
C PRO A 95 22.05 9.11 -10.74
N THR A 96 22.00 9.88 -11.80
CA THR A 96 20.85 10.73 -12.13
C THR A 96 20.21 10.17 -13.37
N ILE A 97 18.90 10.02 -13.34
CA ILE A 97 18.13 9.62 -14.50
C ILE A 97 18.09 10.81 -15.46
N ILE A 98 18.65 10.67 -16.65
CA ILE A 98 18.65 11.71 -17.68
C ILE A 98 17.37 11.63 -18.49
N GLU A 99 17.03 10.43 -18.93
CA GLU A 99 15.85 10.17 -19.75
C GLU A 99 15.22 8.84 -19.38
N THR A 100 13.91 8.75 -19.50
CA THR A 100 13.15 7.53 -19.26
C THR A 100 12.16 7.31 -20.38
N TRP A 101 12.09 6.09 -20.87
CA TRP A 101 11.14 5.68 -21.90
C TRP A 101 10.09 4.74 -21.30
N SER A 102 8.88 4.84 -21.82
CA SER A 102 7.79 3.97 -21.40
C SER A 102 8.05 2.52 -21.82
N LEU A 103 7.32 1.56 -21.22
CA LEU A 103 7.38 0.17 -21.64
C LEU A 103 7.03 0.01 -23.12
N TYR A 104 6.00 0.73 -23.59
CA TYR A 104 5.57 0.67 -24.98
C TYR A 104 6.68 1.16 -25.93
N GLU A 105 7.26 2.32 -25.68
CA GLU A 105 8.39 2.85 -26.43
C GLU A 105 9.58 1.89 -26.39
N SER A 106 9.87 1.32 -25.21
CA SER A 106 10.94 0.33 -25.02
C SER A 106 10.75 -0.94 -25.86
N MET A 107 9.52 -1.31 -26.17
CA MET A 107 9.22 -2.47 -27.01
C MET A 107 9.19 -2.15 -28.51
N VAL A 108 8.67 -0.97 -28.88
CA VAL A 108 8.47 -0.56 -30.28
C VAL A 108 9.71 0.11 -30.84
N ASP A 109 10.32 1.03 -30.10
CA ASP A 109 11.39 1.92 -30.58
C ASP A 109 12.75 1.63 -29.97
N LYS A 110 13.05 0.35 -29.67
CA LYS A 110 14.27 -0.07 -29.02
C LYS A 110 15.53 0.46 -29.72
N ARG A 111 15.56 0.47 -31.05
CA ARG A 111 16.70 0.99 -31.82
C ARG A 111 16.90 2.48 -31.67
N ALA A 112 15.81 3.24 -31.61
CA ALA A 112 15.88 4.69 -31.38
C ALA A 112 16.39 5.02 -29.97
N ILE A 113 15.99 4.24 -28.95
CA ILE A 113 16.47 4.36 -27.58
C ILE A 113 17.98 4.05 -27.49
N GLU A 114 18.42 2.97 -28.13
CA GLU A 114 19.84 2.59 -28.19
C GLU A 114 20.68 3.67 -28.92
N ALA A 115 20.12 4.26 -29.96
CA ALA A 115 20.77 5.35 -30.70
C ALA A 115 20.85 6.64 -29.87
N ALA A 116 19.79 6.97 -29.11
CA ALA A 116 19.76 8.11 -28.18
C ALA A 116 20.76 7.92 -27.03
N ALA A 117 20.81 6.71 -26.45
CA ALA A 117 21.78 6.38 -25.42
C ALA A 117 23.23 6.41 -25.92
N ALA A 118 23.47 6.03 -27.17
CA ALA A 118 24.80 6.09 -27.81
C ALA A 118 25.30 7.53 -28.03
N GLN A 119 24.40 8.51 -28.07
CA GLN A 119 24.78 9.95 -28.14
C GLN A 119 25.27 10.49 -26.78
N LEU A 120 25.00 9.78 -25.71
CA LEU A 120 25.43 10.13 -24.35
C LEU A 120 26.62 9.24 -23.99
N PRO A 121 27.86 9.67 -24.30
CA PRO A 121 29.04 8.86 -24.01
C PRO A 121 29.08 8.52 -22.52
N ARG A 122 29.31 7.24 -22.23
CA ARG A 122 29.37 6.67 -20.87
C ARG A 122 28.05 6.63 -20.10
N ALA A 123 26.91 6.90 -20.69
CA ALA A 123 25.62 6.64 -20.08
C ALA A 123 25.34 5.12 -20.03
N GLN A 124 24.77 4.66 -18.96
CA GLN A 124 24.36 3.26 -18.82
C GLN A 124 22.87 3.15 -19.09
N LEU A 125 22.51 2.46 -20.16
CA LEU A 125 21.15 2.12 -20.45
C LEU A 125 20.74 0.91 -19.60
N THR A 126 19.78 1.10 -18.69
CA THR A 126 19.29 0.01 -17.83
C THR A 126 17.81 -0.21 -18.05
N PHE A 127 17.45 -1.48 -18.28
CA PHE A 127 16.04 -1.87 -18.33
C PHE A 127 15.56 -2.23 -16.92
N ARG A 128 14.73 -1.38 -16.35
CA ARG A 128 14.22 -1.58 -14.99
C ARG A 128 12.80 -2.13 -15.03
N ARG A 129 12.62 -3.27 -14.40
CA ARG A 129 11.29 -3.83 -14.11
C ARG A 129 10.86 -3.35 -12.74
N TRP A 130 9.65 -2.77 -12.66
CA TRP A 130 9.10 -2.29 -11.40
C TRP A 130 8.34 -3.38 -10.64
N ILE A 131 7.73 -4.32 -11.37
CA ILE A 131 7.09 -5.49 -10.78
C ILE A 131 8.07 -6.64 -10.82
N THR A 132 8.69 -6.89 -9.67
CA THR A 132 9.60 -8.01 -9.43
C THR A 132 9.12 -8.79 -8.22
N TRP A 133 9.67 -9.99 -8.01
CA TRP A 133 9.40 -10.73 -6.79
C TRP A 133 9.88 -9.96 -5.55
N ASP A 134 11.03 -9.31 -5.65
CA ASP A 134 11.57 -8.47 -4.57
C ASP A 134 10.64 -7.30 -4.23
N PHE A 135 9.99 -6.68 -5.22
CA PHE A 135 8.98 -5.65 -4.98
C PHE A 135 7.81 -6.15 -4.14
N ALA A 136 7.34 -7.37 -4.39
CA ALA A 136 6.24 -7.97 -3.62
C ALA A 136 6.67 -8.42 -2.22
N THR A 137 7.93 -8.83 -2.03
CA THR A 137 8.44 -9.43 -0.79
C THR A 137 9.28 -8.49 0.07
N SER A 138 9.65 -7.30 -0.42
CA SER A 138 10.39 -6.30 0.34
C SER A 138 9.46 -5.38 1.14
N PRO A 139 9.90 -4.87 2.29
CA PRO A 139 9.17 -3.86 3.05
C PRO A 139 9.23 -2.50 2.36
N GLN A 140 8.49 -1.53 2.90
CA GLN A 140 8.56 -0.15 2.46
C GLN A 140 9.97 0.42 2.69
N SER A 141 10.45 1.27 1.76
CA SER A 141 11.73 1.97 1.87
C SER A 141 11.59 3.44 1.46
N SER A 142 12.46 4.28 2.02
CA SER A 142 12.60 5.67 1.59
C SER A 142 13.34 5.80 0.24
N ARG A 143 14.04 4.76 -0.17
CA ARG A 143 14.73 4.68 -1.47
C ARG A 143 13.89 3.87 -2.44
N PRO A 144 13.57 4.40 -3.62
CA PRO A 144 12.69 3.71 -4.58
C PRO A 144 13.28 2.38 -5.09
N GLU A 145 14.62 2.23 -5.06
CA GLU A 145 15.30 1.00 -5.52
C GLU A 145 14.99 -0.22 -4.65
N TYR A 146 14.74 0.01 -3.37
CA TYR A 146 14.51 -1.04 -2.35
C TYR A 146 13.08 -1.05 -1.81
N ALA A 147 12.23 -0.16 -2.33
CA ALA A 147 10.87 -0.01 -1.84
C ALA A 147 9.98 -1.14 -2.36
N GLY A 148 9.37 -1.90 -1.44
CA GLY A 148 8.42 -2.95 -1.73
C GLY A 148 7.04 -2.72 -1.11
N VAL A 149 6.13 -3.65 -1.34
CA VAL A 149 4.72 -3.57 -0.91
C VAL A 149 4.33 -4.63 0.13
N ARG A 150 5.26 -5.48 0.58
CA ARG A 150 4.97 -6.56 1.54
C ARG A 150 4.22 -6.09 2.77
N THR A 151 4.74 -5.08 3.45
CA THR A 151 4.13 -4.52 4.67
C THR A 151 2.72 -4.01 4.42
N ALA A 152 2.47 -3.38 3.25
CA ALA A 152 1.15 -2.89 2.89
C ALA A 152 0.18 -4.02 2.50
N ILE A 153 0.65 -5.08 1.85
CA ILE A 153 -0.15 -6.29 1.57
C ILE A 153 -0.60 -6.92 2.89
N LEU A 154 0.35 -7.20 3.79
CA LEU A 154 0.06 -7.79 5.10
C LEU A 154 -0.88 -6.91 5.91
N GLY A 155 -0.65 -5.60 5.95
CA GLY A 155 -1.53 -4.67 6.64
C GLY A 155 -2.94 -4.62 6.06
N SER A 156 -3.08 -4.63 4.73
CA SER A 156 -4.40 -4.71 4.07
C SER A 156 -5.14 -6.00 4.44
N LEU A 157 -4.44 -7.14 4.41
CA LEU A 157 -5.04 -8.45 4.75
C LEU A 157 -5.48 -8.49 6.22
N TRP A 158 -4.65 -8.00 7.15
CA TRP A 158 -5.00 -7.93 8.56
C TRP A 158 -6.21 -7.02 8.82
N VAL A 159 -6.22 -5.83 8.24
CA VAL A 159 -7.34 -4.87 8.41
C VAL A 159 -8.63 -5.48 7.87
N VAL A 160 -8.63 -6.03 6.65
CA VAL A 160 -9.81 -6.65 6.06
C VAL A 160 -10.27 -7.88 6.86
N PHE A 161 -9.36 -8.68 7.38
CA PHE A 161 -9.68 -9.81 8.23
C PHE A 161 -10.48 -9.39 9.48
N PHE A 162 -10.02 -8.38 10.23
CA PHE A 162 -10.77 -7.85 11.38
C PHE A 162 -12.07 -7.16 10.98
N THR A 163 -12.08 -6.48 9.84
CA THR A 163 -13.29 -5.91 9.26
C THR A 163 -14.37 -6.99 9.07
N LEU A 164 -14.00 -8.13 8.50
CA LEU A 164 -14.93 -9.23 8.23
C LEU A 164 -15.40 -9.93 9.49
N ILE A 165 -14.49 -10.23 10.42
CA ILE A 165 -14.84 -10.87 11.70
C ILE A 165 -15.85 -10.03 12.48
N PHE A 166 -15.79 -8.72 12.37
CA PHE A 166 -16.74 -7.81 12.99
C PHE A 166 -18.01 -7.64 12.16
N ALA A 167 -17.89 -7.22 10.90
CA ALA A 167 -19.02 -6.75 10.12
C ALA A 167 -19.94 -7.87 9.62
N VAL A 168 -19.40 -9.05 9.29
CA VAL A 168 -20.22 -10.16 8.75
C VAL A 168 -21.14 -10.75 9.81
N PRO A 169 -20.70 -11.16 11.00
CA PRO A 169 -21.59 -11.69 12.02
C PRO A 169 -22.62 -10.67 12.50
N VAL A 170 -22.19 -9.42 12.74
CA VAL A 170 -23.10 -8.36 13.19
C VAL A 170 -24.12 -8.03 12.11
N GLY A 171 -23.68 -7.91 10.86
CA GLY A 171 -24.56 -7.59 9.72
C GLY A 171 -25.60 -8.69 9.43
N ILE A 172 -25.19 -9.96 9.45
CA ILE A 172 -26.10 -11.09 9.28
C ILE A 172 -27.07 -11.17 10.47
N GLY A 173 -26.59 -10.99 11.70
CA GLY A 173 -27.43 -10.97 12.89
C GLY A 173 -28.49 -9.88 12.84
N ALA A 174 -28.11 -8.67 12.43
CA ALA A 174 -29.03 -7.55 12.23
C ALA A 174 -30.06 -7.84 11.11
N ALA A 175 -29.61 -8.42 9.99
CA ALA A 175 -30.50 -8.79 8.90
C ALA A 175 -31.54 -9.86 9.31
N ILE A 176 -31.11 -10.89 10.06
CA ILE A 176 -32.02 -11.90 10.62
C ILE A 176 -33.03 -11.24 11.55
N TYR A 177 -32.57 -10.35 12.43
CA TYR A 177 -33.49 -9.64 13.34
C TYR A 177 -34.55 -8.85 12.58
N LEU A 178 -34.12 -8.04 11.61
CA LEU A 178 -35.02 -7.16 10.86
C LEU A 178 -35.98 -7.93 9.95
N GLU A 179 -35.55 -9.02 9.33
CA GLU A 179 -36.40 -9.77 8.40
C GLU A 179 -37.30 -10.82 9.07
N GLU A 180 -36.78 -11.49 10.10
CA GLU A 180 -37.49 -12.60 10.74
C GLU A 180 -38.20 -12.18 12.03
N TYR A 181 -37.64 -11.29 12.83
CA TYR A 181 -38.18 -10.85 14.12
C TYR A 181 -38.78 -9.48 14.11
N GLY A 182 -38.44 -8.67 13.06
CA GLY A 182 -39.03 -7.35 12.89
C GLY A 182 -40.54 -7.42 12.85
N SER A 183 -41.17 -6.48 13.49
CA SER A 183 -42.60 -6.24 13.40
C SER A 183 -42.74 -4.83 12.78
N ASP A 184 -43.84 -4.57 12.05
CA ASP A 184 -44.09 -3.24 11.42
C ASP A 184 -44.24 -2.12 12.46
N ARG A 185 -43.45 -2.19 13.53
CA ARG A 185 -43.40 -1.16 14.57
C ARG A 185 -42.49 0.00 14.10
N TRP A 186 -42.83 1.17 14.59
CA TRP A 186 -42.08 2.40 14.27
C TRP A 186 -40.56 2.29 14.53
N LEU A 187 -40.15 1.49 15.52
CA LEU A 187 -38.75 1.24 15.83
C LEU A 187 -38.01 0.52 14.68
N ASP A 188 -38.62 -0.50 14.09
CA ASP A 188 -38.02 -1.27 13.00
C ASP A 188 -37.89 -0.39 11.74
N GLN A 189 -38.89 0.45 11.45
CA GLN A 189 -38.85 1.45 10.39
C GLN A 189 -37.76 2.51 10.63
N LEU A 190 -37.60 2.96 11.88
CA LEU A 190 -36.54 3.89 12.24
C LEU A 190 -35.15 3.28 12.01
N ILE A 191 -34.94 2.02 12.42
CA ILE A 191 -33.67 1.31 12.23
C ILE A 191 -33.39 1.14 10.74
N GLU A 192 -34.37 0.71 9.96
CA GLU A 192 -34.24 0.53 8.51
C GLU A 192 -33.87 1.85 7.80
N THR A 193 -34.58 2.92 8.14
CA THR A 193 -34.30 4.25 7.58
C THR A 193 -32.89 4.71 7.93
N ASN A 194 -32.42 4.46 9.15
CA ASN A 194 -31.06 4.79 9.55
C ASN A 194 -29.99 3.95 8.81
N ILE A 195 -30.22 2.65 8.63
CA ILE A 195 -29.29 1.79 7.87
C ILE A 195 -29.16 2.29 6.43
N ASN A 196 -30.28 2.63 5.78
CA ASN A 196 -30.28 3.14 4.42
C ASN A 196 -29.58 4.51 4.32
N ASN A 197 -29.81 5.40 5.29
CA ASN A 197 -29.13 6.69 5.36
C ASN A 197 -27.62 6.52 5.60
N LEU A 198 -27.21 5.61 6.49
CA LEU A 198 -25.80 5.32 6.75
C LEU A 198 -25.07 4.80 5.49
N ALA A 199 -25.73 4.03 4.64
CA ALA A 199 -25.12 3.58 3.36
C ALA A 199 -24.73 4.75 2.44
N GLY A 200 -25.38 5.92 2.55
CA GLY A 200 -25.10 7.14 1.78
C GLY A 200 -24.09 8.09 2.43
N VAL A 201 -23.62 7.81 3.65
CA VAL A 201 -22.67 8.71 4.35
C VAL A 201 -21.29 8.66 3.70
N PRO A 202 -20.63 9.82 3.47
CA PRO A 202 -19.26 9.85 2.97
C PRO A 202 -18.29 9.05 3.84
N SER A 203 -17.42 8.26 3.22
CA SER A 203 -16.53 7.32 3.95
C SER A 203 -15.60 7.99 4.95
N ILE A 204 -15.20 9.25 4.70
CA ILE A 204 -14.35 10.02 5.61
C ILE A 204 -15.02 10.25 6.98
N ILE A 205 -16.35 10.37 7.03
CA ILE A 205 -17.11 10.55 8.27
C ILE A 205 -17.01 9.32 9.15
N TYR A 206 -17.01 8.11 8.55
CA TYR A 206 -16.73 6.87 9.27
C TYR A 206 -15.33 6.87 9.84
N GLY A 207 -14.35 7.44 9.14
CA GLY A 207 -12.99 7.61 9.66
C GLY A 207 -12.96 8.51 10.89
N MET A 208 -13.68 9.63 10.87
CA MET A 208 -13.80 10.55 12.03
C MET A 208 -14.50 9.85 13.20
N LEU A 209 -15.57 9.12 12.95
CA LEU A 209 -16.27 8.33 13.96
C LEU A 209 -15.34 7.25 14.54
N GLY A 210 -14.62 6.53 13.69
CA GLY A 210 -13.65 5.52 14.09
C GLY A 210 -12.53 6.09 14.95
N LEU A 211 -12.02 7.28 14.60
CA LEU A 211 -11.05 8.00 15.40
C LEU A 211 -11.61 8.37 16.78
N ALA A 212 -12.84 8.86 16.85
CA ALA A 212 -13.47 9.24 18.11
C ALA A 212 -13.78 8.03 19.00
N VAL A 213 -14.36 6.99 18.43
CA VAL A 213 -14.83 5.81 19.18
C VAL A 213 -13.71 4.81 19.42
N PHE A 214 -13.11 4.27 18.33
CA PHE A 214 -12.17 3.15 18.47
C PHE A 214 -10.77 3.58 18.87
N VAL A 215 -10.31 4.73 18.40
CA VAL A 215 -8.96 5.20 18.74
C VAL A 215 -8.94 5.94 20.07
N ARG A 216 -9.92 6.81 20.36
CA ARG A 216 -9.91 7.62 21.58
C ARG A 216 -10.70 7.00 22.71
N ALA A 217 -12.00 6.73 22.53
CA ALA A 217 -12.85 6.22 23.60
C ALA A 217 -12.50 4.78 23.99
N LEU A 218 -12.27 3.91 23.03
CA LEU A 218 -11.87 2.51 23.22
C LEU A 218 -10.37 2.29 23.08
N GLY A 219 -9.56 3.34 23.17
CA GLY A 219 -8.10 3.30 23.04
C GLY A 219 -7.43 2.22 23.87
N PRO A 220 -7.72 2.04 25.17
CA PRO A 220 -7.12 0.99 25.99
C PRO A 220 -7.38 -0.43 25.47
N LEU A 221 -8.54 -0.68 24.86
CA LEU A 221 -8.91 -1.97 24.23
C LEU A 221 -8.18 -2.15 22.90
N THR A 222 -8.22 -1.14 22.04
CA THR A 222 -7.71 -1.23 20.68
C THR A 222 -6.18 -1.09 20.58
N SER A 223 -5.53 -0.51 21.59
CA SER A 223 -4.06 -0.48 21.72
C SER A 223 -3.46 -1.75 22.30
N GLY A 224 -4.28 -2.64 22.88
CA GLY A 224 -3.80 -3.80 23.59
C GLY A 224 -3.36 -3.52 25.04
N ALA A 225 -3.47 -2.28 25.50
CA ALA A 225 -3.05 -1.91 26.86
C ALA A 225 -3.83 -2.68 27.94
N LEU A 226 -5.12 -2.93 27.74
CA LEU A 226 -5.96 -3.75 28.63
C LEU A 226 -5.45 -5.20 28.75
N PHE A 227 -4.77 -5.70 27.74
CA PHE A 227 -4.26 -7.09 27.69
C PHE A 227 -2.77 -7.17 28.06
N GLY A 228 -2.13 -6.03 28.42
CA GLY A 228 -0.70 -5.98 28.72
C GLY A 228 0.22 -6.22 27.50
N VAL A 229 -0.31 -6.10 26.29
CA VAL A 229 0.38 -6.40 25.02
C VAL A 229 0.70 -5.12 24.24
N GLY A 230 0.32 -3.95 24.78
CA GLY A 230 0.52 -2.66 24.11
C GLY A 230 1.99 -2.25 24.04
N ASP A 231 2.46 -1.86 22.87
CA ASP A 231 3.74 -1.19 22.67
C ASP A 231 3.53 0.34 22.86
N GLU A 232 4.53 1.04 23.41
CA GLU A 232 4.50 2.51 23.54
C GLU A 232 4.19 3.22 22.22
N SER A 233 4.63 2.65 21.10
CA SER A 233 4.40 3.18 19.77
C SER A 233 2.93 3.10 19.31
N THR A 234 2.12 2.20 19.92
CA THR A 234 0.70 1.94 19.58
C THR A 234 -0.24 2.34 20.72
N ALA A 235 0.29 2.86 21.83
CA ALA A 235 -0.47 3.29 23.01
C ALA A 235 -1.59 4.31 22.69
N ASN A 236 -1.53 4.97 21.54
CA ASN A 236 -2.54 5.92 21.08
C ASN A 236 -3.75 5.26 20.39
N GLY A 237 -3.87 3.94 20.37
CA GLY A 237 -5.00 3.21 19.78
C GLY A 237 -5.08 3.21 18.25
N ARG A 238 -4.07 3.72 17.54
CA ARG A 238 -4.00 3.73 16.07
C ARG A 238 -3.43 2.42 15.55
N THR A 239 -4.25 1.39 15.59
CA THR A 239 -3.87 -0.01 15.34
C THR A 239 -4.68 -0.63 14.22
N ILE A 240 -4.26 -1.81 13.78
CA ILE A 240 -5.01 -2.65 12.82
C ILE A 240 -6.44 -2.89 13.31
N LEU A 241 -6.62 -3.17 14.61
CA LEU A 241 -7.93 -3.45 15.19
C LEU A 241 -8.86 -2.24 15.06
N SER A 242 -8.40 -1.04 15.42
CA SER A 242 -9.19 0.19 15.28
C SER A 242 -9.56 0.49 13.82
N ALA A 243 -8.63 0.22 12.90
CA ALA A 243 -8.86 0.35 11.47
C ALA A 243 -9.90 -0.67 10.96
N GLY A 244 -9.77 -1.93 11.34
CA GLY A 244 -10.70 -2.98 10.96
C GLY A 244 -12.11 -2.73 11.46
N LEU A 245 -12.27 -2.29 12.71
CA LEU A 245 -13.57 -1.92 13.27
C LEU A 245 -14.18 -0.69 12.55
N THR A 246 -13.35 0.29 12.19
CA THR A 246 -13.81 1.47 11.44
C THR A 246 -14.31 1.10 10.04
N LEU A 247 -13.56 0.28 9.31
CA LEU A 247 -14.02 -0.22 8.02
C LEU A 247 -15.23 -1.15 8.18
N GLY A 248 -15.30 -1.89 9.27
CA GLY A 248 -16.45 -2.71 9.62
C GLY A 248 -17.73 -1.89 9.73
N LEU A 249 -17.70 -0.76 10.43
CA LEU A 249 -18.85 0.16 10.47
C LEU A 249 -19.24 0.69 9.10
N LEU A 250 -18.25 0.99 8.25
CA LEU A 250 -18.49 1.51 6.89
C LEU A 250 -19.21 0.49 6.00
N ILE A 251 -18.82 -0.79 6.07
CA ILE A 251 -19.43 -1.82 5.21
C ILE A 251 -20.67 -2.47 5.83
N LEU A 252 -20.91 -2.27 7.13
CA LEU A 252 -22.00 -2.88 7.86
C LEU A 252 -23.37 -2.65 7.20
N PRO A 253 -23.77 -1.44 6.80
CA PRO A 253 -25.03 -1.19 6.14
C PRO A 253 -25.19 -2.02 4.84
N ILE A 254 -24.11 -2.14 4.06
CA ILE A 254 -24.12 -2.91 2.81
C ILE A 254 -24.36 -4.39 3.09
N ILE A 255 -23.69 -4.95 4.12
CA ILE A 255 -23.88 -6.35 4.50
C ILE A 255 -25.31 -6.56 5.01
N ILE A 256 -25.83 -5.67 5.85
CA ILE A 256 -27.21 -5.79 6.38
C ILE A 256 -28.23 -5.80 5.24
N ILE A 257 -28.15 -4.83 4.32
CA ILE A 257 -29.10 -4.70 3.22
C ILE A 257 -29.05 -5.96 2.33
N ASN A 258 -27.86 -6.39 1.90
CA ASN A 258 -27.73 -7.56 1.03
C ASN A 258 -28.12 -8.86 1.73
N ALA A 259 -27.80 -9.03 3.02
CA ALA A 259 -28.17 -10.21 3.78
C ALA A 259 -29.69 -10.26 3.98
N ARG A 260 -30.34 -9.13 4.26
CA ARG A 260 -31.78 -9.02 4.37
C ARG A 260 -32.49 -9.39 3.07
N GLU A 261 -32.03 -8.86 1.94
CA GLU A 261 -32.54 -9.20 0.61
C GLU A 261 -32.42 -10.71 0.33
N ALA A 262 -31.27 -11.31 0.68
CA ALA A 262 -31.05 -12.74 0.53
C ALA A 262 -31.97 -13.60 1.40
N ILE A 263 -32.24 -13.18 2.64
CA ILE A 263 -33.16 -13.87 3.56
C ILE A 263 -34.60 -13.73 3.06
N ARG A 264 -34.99 -12.56 2.58
CA ARG A 264 -36.32 -12.28 2.02
C ARG A 264 -36.60 -13.11 0.77
N ALA A 265 -35.58 -13.37 -0.06
CA ALA A 265 -35.69 -14.16 -1.28
C ALA A 265 -36.01 -15.65 -1.04
N VAL A 266 -35.84 -16.16 0.21
CA VAL A 266 -36.17 -17.55 0.54
C VAL A 266 -37.69 -17.76 0.55
N PRO A 267 -38.23 -18.71 -0.24
CA PRO A 267 -39.67 -18.96 -0.33
C PRO A 267 -40.31 -19.25 1.03
N ASN A 268 -41.48 -18.68 1.31
CA ASN A 268 -42.21 -18.88 2.59
C ASN A 268 -42.61 -20.33 2.83
N ALA A 269 -42.78 -21.13 1.77
CA ALA A 269 -43.09 -22.55 1.88
C ALA A 269 -42.09 -23.31 2.78
N PHE A 270 -40.82 -22.96 2.79
CA PHE A 270 -39.81 -23.54 3.69
C PHE A 270 -40.12 -23.23 5.17
N ARG A 271 -40.57 -22.00 5.45
CA ARG A 271 -40.95 -21.58 6.82
C ARG A 271 -42.19 -22.28 7.27
N GLU A 272 -43.25 -22.30 6.43
CA GLU A 272 -44.51 -22.94 6.71
C GLU A 272 -44.37 -24.46 6.94
N ALA A 273 -43.61 -25.15 6.07
CA ALA A 273 -43.34 -26.57 6.21
C ALA A 273 -42.60 -26.88 7.52
N SER A 274 -41.62 -26.08 7.90
CA SER A 274 -40.86 -26.23 9.13
C SER A 274 -41.76 -26.03 10.37
N TYR A 275 -42.60 -24.98 10.36
CA TYR A 275 -43.57 -24.74 11.44
C TYR A 275 -44.63 -25.84 11.53
N GLY A 276 -45.08 -26.37 10.38
CA GLY A 276 -46.00 -27.49 10.34
C GLY A 276 -45.48 -28.78 11.02
N LEU A 277 -44.15 -28.94 11.06
CA LEU A 277 -43.46 -30.02 11.76
C LEU A 277 -43.18 -29.69 13.25
N GLY A 278 -43.62 -28.51 13.74
CA GLY A 278 -43.45 -28.10 15.13
C GLY A 278 -42.10 -27.47 15.44
N ALA A 279 -41.32 -27.06 14.43
CA ALA A 279 -40.04 -26.38 14.64
C ALA A 279 -40.24 -24.97 15.21
N THR A 280 -39.38 -24.57 16.11
CA THR A 280 -39.34 -23.20 16.61
C THR A 280 -38.81 -22.22 15.53
N LYS A 281 -39.09 -20.94 15.67
CA LYS A 281 -38.64 -19.91 14.74
C LYS A 281 -37.12 -19.92 14.54
N TRP A 282 -36.36 -20.05 15.64
CA TRP A 282 -34.89 -20.14 15.58
C TRP A 282 -34.41 -21.39 14.84
N GLN A 283 -35.03 -22.55 15.07
CA GLN A 283 -34.71 -23.79 14.35
C GLN A 283 -34.97 -23.64 12.84
N THR A 284 -36.10 -23.04 12.47
CA THR A 284 -36.45 -22.75 11.08
C THR A 284 -35.42 -21.85 10.41
N ILE A 285 -35.03 -20.77 11.07
CA ILE A 285 -34.03 -19.82 10.54
C ILE A 285 -32.68 -20.53 10.35
N TRP A 286 -32.22 -21.23 11.37
CA TRP A 286 -30.88 -21.82 11.36
C TRP A 286 -30.73 -22.99 10.38
N HIS A 287 -31.75 -23.84 10.25
CA HIS A 287 -31.65 -25.04 9.43
C HIS A 287 -32.23 -24.91 8.03
N HIS A 288 -33.12 -23.97 7.79
CA HIS A 288 -33.79 -23.83 6.51
C HIS A 288 -33.57 -22.46 5.85
N VAL A 289 -33.80 -21.36 6.55
CA VAL A 289 -33.74 -20.04 5.95
C VAL A 289 -32.29 -19.63 5.67
N LEU A 290 -31.42 -19.67 6.68
CA LEU A 290 -30.04 -19.23 6.58
C LEU A 290 -29.22 -20.04 5.56
N PRO A 291 -29.30 -21.38 5.49
CA PRO A 291 -28.60 -22.16 4.48
C PRO A 291 -29.03 -21.82 3.05
N ASN A 292 -30.32 -21.59 2.82
CA ASN A 292 -30.87 -21.22 1.51
C ASN A 292 -30.50 -19.74 1.13
N ALA A 293 -30.42 -18.86 2.11
CA ALA A 293 -30.00 -17.46 1.91
C ALA A 293 -28.48 -17.30 1.75
N LEU A 294 -27.68 -18.27 2.20
CA LEU A 294 -26.23 -18.19 2.28
C LEU A 294 -25.54 -17.78 0.96
N PRO A 295 -25.91 -18.31 -0.23
CA PRO A 295 -25.30 -17.87 -1.49
C PRO A 295 -25.52 -16.39 -1.77
N GLY A 296 -26.68 -15.84 -1.46
CA GLY A 296 -27.00 -14.42 -1.57
C GLY A 296 -26.21 -13.57 -0.58
N ILE A 297 -26.15 -13.99 0.68
CA ILE A 297 -25.38 -13.34 1.74
C ILE A 297 -23.90 -13.30 1.38
N LEU A 298 -23.34 -14.41 0.88
CA LEU A 298 -21.95 -14.43 0.43
C LEU A 298 -21.71 -13.48 -0.74
N THR A 299 -22.64 -13.36 -1.68
CA THR A 299 -22.52 -12.40 -2.79
C THR A 299 -22.46 -10.96 -2.29
N GLY A 300 -23.34 -10.57 -1.38
CA GLY A 300 -23.31 -9.25 -0.75
C GLY A 300 -22.03 -9.00 0.07
N SER A 301 -21.55 -10.03 0.77
CA SER A 301 -20.31 -9.96 1.54
C SER A 301 -19.09 -9.76 0.62
N ILE A 302 -19.02 -10.43 -0.54
CA ILE A 302 -17.96 -10.24 -1.53
C ILE A 302 -17.92 -8.79 -2.02
N LEU A 303 -19.08 -8.20 -2.31
CA LEU A 303 -19.17 -6.80 -2.72
C LEU A 303 -18.67 -5.85 -1.62
N ALA A 304 -19.05 -6.10 -0.37
CA ALA A 304 -18.62 -5.34 0.79
C ALA A 304 -17.10 -5.44 1.02
N ILE A 305 -16.52 -6.64 0.86
CA ILE A 305 -15.06 -6.88 0.95
C ILE A 305 -14.32 -6.08 -0.11
N SER A 306 -14.77 -6.15 -1.35
CA SER A 306 -14.15 -5.44 -2.48
C SER A 306 -14.12 -3.93 -2.21
N ARG A 307 -15.20 -3.39 -1.64
CA ARG A 307 -15.26 -1.99 -1.23
C ARG A 307 -14.28 -1.68 -0.10
N ALA A 308 -14.28 -2.47 0.98
CA ALA A 308 -13.40 -2.27 2.12
C ALA A 308 -11.92 -2.29 1.71
N PHE A 309 -11.54 -3.16 0.77
CA PHE A 309 -10.16 -3.30 0.31
C PHE A 309 -9.63 -2.07 -0.42
N GLY A 310 -10.50 -1.33 -1.12
CA GLY A 310 -10.16 -0.11 -1.86
C GLY A 310 -10.24 1.18 -1.04
N GLU A 311 -10.77 1.14 0.17
CA GLU A 311 -11.02 2.36 0.96
C GLU A 311 -9.72 2.93 1.56
N THR A 312 -9.52 4.22 1.32
CA THR A 312 -8.33 4.96 1.76
C THR A 312 -8.67 6.03 2.79
N ALA A 313 -9.72 6.82 2.54
CA ALA A 313 -10.03 8.02 3.32
C ALA A 313 -10.26 7.75 4.82
N PRO A 314 -11.09 6.78 5.26
CA PRO A 314 -11.29 6.51 6.67
C PRO A 314 -10.03 6.03 7.37
N LEU A 315 -9.19 5.26 6.67
CA LEU A 315 -7.95 4.72 7.23
C LEU A 315 -6.90 5.79 7.50
N ILE A 316 -6.79 6.81 6.62
CA ILE A 316 -5.92 7.97 6.85
C ILE A 316 -6.35 8.73 8.11
N VAL A 317 -7.65 8.94 8.30
CA VAL A 317 -8.19 9.66 9.47
C VAL A 317 -7.94 8.89 10.76
N VAL A 318 -8.14 7.57 10.76
CA VAL A 318 -7.90 6.69 11.92
C VAL A 318 -6.42 6.67 12.29
N GLY A 319 -5.52 6.93 11.34
CA GLY A 319 -4.11 7.11 11.60
C GLY A 319 -3.21 6.05 11.01
N ALA A 320 -3.56 5.60 9.81
CA ALA A 320 -2.62 4.81 9.02
C ALA A 320 -1.27 5.50 8.90
N SER A 321 -0.22 4.78 9.18
CA SER A 321 1.13 5.35 9.19
C SER A 321 1.69 5.50 7.78
N THR A 322 2.42 6.60 7.57
CA THR A 322 2.99 6.93 6.27
C THR A 322 4.28 6.18 5.96
N ALA A 323 4.97 5.65 6.98
CA ALA A 323 6.22 4.92 6.80
C ALA A 323 6.31 3.82 7.86
N ILE A 324 6.08 2.59 7.45
CA ILE A 324 6.22 1.40 8.27
C ILE A 324 7.23 0.46 7.60
N PHE A 325 8.34 0.23 8.30
CA PHE A 325 9.43 -0.63 7.83
C PHE A 325 9.38 -2.03 8.45
N VAL A 326 8.49 -2.23 9.43
CA VAL A 326 8.29 -3.49 10.15
C VAL A 326 6.94 -4.07 9.79
N ASP A 327 6.91 -5.37 9.51
CA ASP A 327 5.66 -6.04 9.18
C ASP A 327 4.75 -6.15 10.41
N PRO A 328 3.44 -6.02 10.24
CA PRO A 328 2.49 -6.16 11.34
C PRO A 328 2.43 -7.64 11.79
N ASN A 329 2.61 -7.86 13.08
CA ASN A 329 2.63 -9.18 13.72
C ASN A 329 1.47 -9.40 14.71
N SER A 330 0.70 -8.37 15.01
CA SER A 330 -0.41 -8.44 15.97
C SER A 330 -1.57 -7.53 15.56
N PRO A 331 -2.79 -7.74 16.10
CA PRO A 331 -3.93 -6.83 15.92
C PRO A 331 -3.66 -5.41 16.41
N PHE A 332 -2.74 -5.27 17.34
CA PHE A 332 -2.37 -4.02 17.99
C PHE A 332 -1.20 -3.32 17.33
N SER A 333 -0.65 -3.89 16.24
CA SER A 333 0.44 -3.28 15.48
C SER A 333 -0.03 -2.03 14.74
N LYS A 334 0.92 -1.10 14.49
CA LYS A 334 0.73 -0.03 13.51
C LYS A 334 0.48 -0.64 12.13
N PHE A 335 -0.22 0.09 11.29
CA PHE A 335 -0.60 -0.41 9.98
C PHE A 335 -0.40 0.63 8.87
N THR A 336 -0.14 0.12 7.71
CA THR A 336 -0.35 0.77 6.42
C THR A 336 -1.14 -0.19 5.54
N THR A 337 -1.75 0.29 4.48
CA THR A 337 -2.47 -0.55 3.51
C THR A 337 -2.04 -0.19 2.10
N LEU A 338 -2.30 -1.08 1.14
CA LEU A 338 -1.94 -0.85 -0.26
C LEU A 338 -2.51 0.47 -0.81
N PRO A 339 -3.82 0.82 -0.60
CA PRO A 339 -4.35 2.10 -1.07
C PRO A 339 -3.63 3.30 -0.46
N ILE A 340 -3.26 3.24 0.82
CA ILE A 340 -2.53 4.31 1.50
C ILE A 340 -1.12 4.44 0.97
N GLN A 341 -0.44 3.33 0.73
CA GLN A 341 0.91 3.34 0.17
C GLN A 341 0.93 3.89 -1.25
N ILE A 342 -0.06 3.53 -2.07
CA ILE A 342 -0.25 4.11 -3.41
C ILE A 342 -0.44 5.63 -3.30
N TYR A 343 -1.34 6.10 -2.44
CA TYR A 343 -1.57 7.52 -2.20
C TYR A 343 -0.30 8.28 -1.81
N GLN A 344 0.50 7.71 -0.92
CA GLN A 344 1.76 8.32 -0.48
C GLN A 344 2.81 8.38 -1.60
N TRP A 345 2.95 7.33 -2.38
CA TRP A 345 3.92 7.29 -3.46
C TRP A 345 3.54 8.22 -4.62
N THR A 346 2.24 8.34 -4.93
CA THR A 346 1.76 9.29 -5.94
C THR A 346 1.97 10.75 -5.53
N SER A 347 2.00 11.03 -4.23
CA SER A 347 2.22 12.37 -3.68
C SER A 347 3.71 12.77 -3.63
N ARG A 348 4.64 11.83 -3.89
CA ARG A 348 6.07 12.14 -3.87
C ARG A 348 6.51 12.77 -5.20
N PRO A 349 7.43 13.77 -5.16
CA PRO A 349 7.87 14.47 -6.38
C PRO A 349 8.76 13.61 -7.29
N GLN A 350 9.31 12.52 -6.78
CA GLN A 350 10.25 11.66 -7.51
C GLN A 350 9.50 10.73 -8.46
N ALA A 351 9.81 10.79 -9.76
CA ALA A 351 9.18 9.97 -10.80
C ALA A 351 9.26 8.45 -10.51
N ALA A 352 10.33 7.98 -9.88
CA ALA A 352 10.48 6.58 -9.51
C ALA A 352 9.39 6.09 -8.53
N PHE A 353 8.94 6.94 -7.58
CA PHE A 353 7.83 6.58 -6.70
C PHE A 353 6.48 6.56 -7.40
N GLN A 354 6.30 7.37 -8.44
CA GLN A 354 5.08 7.32 -9.25
C GLN A 354 4.99 6.00 -10.02
N ASN A 355 6.11 5.49 -10.54
CA ASN A 355 6.18 4.18 -11.17
C ASN A 355 5.92 3.04 -10.16
N LEU A 356 6.46 3.14 -8.95
CA LEU A 356 6.18 2.19 -7.86
C LEU A 356 4.71 2.22 -7.45
N ALA A 357 4.09 3.41 -7.39
CA ALA A 357 2.66 3.54 -7.12
C ALA A 357 1.83 2.83 -8.18
N ALA A 358 2.19 3.00 -9.45
CA ALA A 358 1.53 2.31 -10.55
C ALA A 358 1.72 0.78 -10.48
N ALA A 359 2.90 0.30 -10.14
CA ALA A 359 3.15 -1.12 -9.87
C ALA A 359 2.31 -1.64 -8.69
N ALA A 360 2.20 -0.85 -7.61
CA ALA A 360 1.38 -1.20 -6.46
C ALA A 360 -0.13 -1.25 -6.79
N ILE A 361 -0.62 -0.42 -7.71
CA ILE A 361 -2.01 -0.50 -8.21
C ILE A 361 -2.25 -1.84 -8.89
N ILE A 362 -1.31 -2.33 -9.70
CA ILE A 362 -1.44 -3.65 -10.34
C ILE A 362 -1.48 -4.75 -9.29
N VAL A 363 -0.62 -4.69 -8.28
CA VAL A 363 -0.63 -5.64 -7.16
C VAL A 363 -1.95 -5.60 -6.39
N LEU A 364 -2.48 -4.39 -6.13
CA LEU A 364 -3.78 -4.22 -5.48
C LEU A 364 -4.91 -4.85 -6.29
N LEU A 365 -4.96 -4.59 -7.60
CA LEU A 365 -5.97 -5.17 -8.49
C LEU A 365 -5.85 -6.70 -8.56
N ALA A 366 -4.64 -7.22 -8.69
CA ALA A 366 -4.39 -8.67 -8.70
C ALA A 366 -4.85 -9.33 -7.39
N LEU A 367 -4.54 -8.71 -6.25
CA LEU A 367 -4.94 -9.21 -4.93
C LEU A 367 -6.47 -9.16 -4.75
N LEU A 368 -7.12 -8.08 -5.19
CA LEU A 368 -8.56 -7.93 -5.15
C LEU A 368 -9.27 -8.96 -6.04
N LEU A 369 -8.77 -9.17 -7.26
CA LEU A 369 -9.29 -10.19 -8.17
C LEU A 369 -9.10 -11.60 -7.59
N ALA A 370 -7.94 -11.89 -6.97
CA ALA A 370 -7.68 -13.18 -6.33
C ALA A 370 -8.65 -13.43 -5.16
N LEU A 371 -8.85 -12.45 -4.29
CA LEU A 371 -9.79 -12.54 -3.17
C LEU A 371 -11.23 -12.75 -3.67
N ASN A 372 -11.65 -12.00 -4.69
CA ASN A 372 -12.96 -12.17 -5.30
C ASN A 372 -13.14 -13.56 -5.93
N ALA A 373 -12.11 -14.06 -6.64
CA ALA A 373 -12.14 -15.41 -7.22
C ALA A 373 -12.28 -16.49 -6.15
N ILE A 374 -11.55 -16.40 -5.05
CA ILE A 374 -11.66 -17.32 -3.89
C ILE A 374 -13.06 -17.25 -3.30
N ALA A 375 -13.58 -16.06 -3.07
CA ALA A 375 -14.89 -15.86 -2.48
C ALA A 375 -16.02 -16.38 -3.40
N ILE A 376 -15.93 -16.17 -4.72
CA ILE A 376 -16.86 -16.71 -5.72
C ILE A 376 -16.78 -18.25 -5.75
N HIS A 377 -15.57 -18.80 -5.69
CA HIS A 377 -15.39 -20.25 -5.64
C HIS A 377 -16.07 -20.86 -4.40
N LEU A 378 -15.85 -20.27 -3.23
CA LEU A 378 -16.52 -20.69 -1.99
C LEU A 378 -18.04 -20.58 -2.11
N ARG A 379 -18.56 -19.45 -2.58
CA ARG A 379 -20.00 -19.27 -2.81
C ARG A 379 -20.58 -20.37 -3.70
N ASN A 380 -19.94 -20.65 -4.84
CA ASN A 380 -20.44 -21.65 -5.78
C ASN A 380 -20.42 -23.07 -5.19
N ARG A 381 -19.44 -23.38 -4.35
CA ARG A 381 -19.39 -24.67 -3.64
C ARG A 381 -20.53 -24.84 -2.63
N TYR A 382 -20.96 -23.76 -1.99
CA TYR A 382 -22.10 -23.79 -1.07
C TYR A 382 -23.42 -23.74 -1.83
N ALA A 383 -23.55 -22.98 -2.91
CA ALA A 383 -24.75 -22.94 -3.73
C ALA A 383 -25.11 -24.28 -4.40
N ALA A 384 -24.09 -25.12 -4.68
CA ALA A 384 -24.33 -26.46 -5.26
C ALA A 384 -24.80 -27.51 -4.25
N ARG A 385 -24.86 -27.19 -2.96
CA ARG A 385 -25.28 -28.15 -1.89
C ARG A 385 -26.74 -27.98 -1.44
N TYR A 386 -27.37 -26.89 -1.78
CA TYR A 386 -28.73 -26.52 -1.47
C TYR A 386 -29.49 -26.09 -2.72
#